data_65d1131a8630bf3ad833d6d84ff14fdc
#
_entry.id   65d1131a8630bf3ad833d6d84ff14fdc
#
_cell.length_a   1.000
_cell.length_b   1.000
_cell.length_c   1.000
_cell.angle_alpha   90.00
_cell.angle_beta   90.00
_cell.angle_gamma   90.00
#
_symmetry.space_group_name_H-M   'P 1'
#
loop_
_entity.id
_entity.type
_entity.pdbx_description
1 polymer ?
#
loop_
_entity_poly.entity_id
_entity_poly.type
_entity_poly.pdbx_seq_one_letter_code
_entity_poly.pdbx_strand_id
1 'polypeptide(L)'
;ISDRATVMRSGRVVANVDTAQTTQRELATLMVGREVVFNVARRESKPGKPVLEVNDLTVLDDRRLEAVSGLSMTVREGEILGVAGVDGNGQAELAEAITGLRSAASGRINVSGMDVTGISVARRKRDLKIGFVPEDRHRVGLDLDATLSINSVLRSFKERPFSRRGWLDFQVIDKHAEELVSRYDVRMRGVQQKIVVGREIEGGPKLLVVSQATKGLDVGAIEFVQKTLLAQRDRGTAILYISTELEELLNICDRVAVIFKGRIAGEMNVSEATSERIGLLMTGGRT
;
A
#
# COMPACT_ATOMS: atom_id res chain seq x y z
N ILE A 1 22.19 -21.61 -7.98
CA ILE A 1 22.48 -21.24 -9.37
C ILE A 1 23.80 -20.49 -9.47
N SER A 2 24.25 -19.84 -8.40
CA SER A 2 25.52 -19.08 -8.36
C SER A 2 26.31 -19.53 -7.15
N ASP A 3 27.64 -19.76 -7.32
CA ASP A 3 28.52 -20.21 -6.25
C ASP A 3 28.98 -19.05 -5.35
N ARG A 4 29.04 -17.85 -5.93
CA ARG A 4 29.47 -16.62 -5.22
C ARG A 4 28.55 -15.46 -5.54
N ALA A 5 28.35 -14.58 -4.54
CA ALA A 5 27.60 -13.34 -4.68
C ALA A 5 28.48 -12.14 -4.30
N THR A 6 28.45 -11.10 -5.14
CA THR A 6 29.09 -9.82 -4.84
C THR A 6 28.01 -8.84 -4.39
N VAL A 7 28.12 -8.36 -3.16
CA VAL A 7 27.17 -7.39 -2.59
C VAL A 7 27.67 -5.98 -2.85
N MET A 8 26.80 -5.16 -3.43
CA MET A 8 27.08 -3.75 -3.72
C MET A 8 26.16 -2.84 -2.91
N ARG A 9 26.69 -1.75 -2.37
CA ARG A 9 25.95 -0.70 -1.69
C ARG A 9 26.49 0.66 -2.09
N SER A 10 25.60 1.57 -2.50
CA SER A 10 25.96 2.94 -2.95
C SER A 10 27.06 2.95 -4.02
N GLY A 11 26.98 2.02 -5.00
CA GLY A 11 27.92 1.92 -6.09
C GLY A 11 29.30 1.31 -5.73
N ARG A 12 29.46 0.79 -4.51
CA ARG A 12 30.71 0.16 -4.05
C ARG A 12 30.46 -1.29 -3.66
N VAL A 13 31.43 -2.15 -3.94
CA VAL A 13 31.45 -3.52 -3.43
C VAL A 13 31.70 -3.48 -1.93
N VAL A 14 30.82 -4.06 -1.14
CA VAL A 14 30.90 -4.14 0.32
C VAL A 14 31.28 -5.53 0.83
N ALA A 15 30.95 -6.57 0.07
CA ALA A 15 31.32 -7.95 0.39
C ALA A 15 31.33 -8.83 -0.87
N ASN A 16 32.16 -9.88 -0.84
CA ASN A 16 32.08 -11.05 -1.71
C ASN A 16 31.84 -12.24 -0.78
N VAL A 17 30.77 -12.98 -1.03
CA VAL A 17 30.35 -14.10 -0.18
C VAL A 17 30.17 -15.37 -0.98
N ASP A 18 30.37 -16.50 -0.34
CA ASP A 18 30.05 -17.82 -0.87
C ASP A 18 28.56 -18.10 -0.61
N THR A 19 27.80 -18.40 -1.65
CA THR A 19 26.35 -18.59 -1.55
C THR A 19 25.98 -19.82 -0.72
N ALA A 20 26.84 -20.83 -0.69
CA ALA A 20 26.63 -22.05 0.12
C ALA A 20 26.77 -21.77 1.63
N GLN A 21 27.45 -20.70 2.02
CA GLN A 21 27.70 -20.34 3.42
C GLN A 21 26.96 -19.07 3.87
N THR A 22 26.12 -18.50 2.99
CA THR A 22 25.47 -17.21 3.24
C THR A 22 23.95 -17.38 3.17
N THR A 23 23.26 -16.80 4.14
CA THR A 23 21.80 -16.77 4.19
C THR A 23 21.24 -15.54 3.47
N GLN A 24 19.98 -15.62 3.06
CA GLN A 24 19.25 -14.47 2.51
C GLN A 24 19.25 -13.27 3.47
N ARG A 25 19.18 -13.54 4.79
CA ARG A 25 19.21 -12.52 5.84
C ARG A 25 20.56 -11.80 5.90
N GLU A 26 21.64 -12.54 5.80
CA GLU A 26 23.00 -11.97 5.79
C GLU A 26 23.23 -11.11 4.55
N LEU A 27 22.80 -11.59 3.38
CA LEU A 27 22.87 -10.81 2.14
C LEU A 27 22.11 -9.50 2.27
N ALA A 28 20.87 -9.53 2.76
CA ALA A 28 20.07 -8.32 2.96
C ALA A 28 20.72 -7.36 3.98
N THR A 29 21.29 -7.89 5.07
CA THR A 29 22.02 -7.09 6.06
C THR A 29 23.24 -6.39 5.43
N LEU A 30 24.00 -7.08 4.60
CA LEU A 30 25.13 -6.50 3.87
C LEU A 30 24.69 -5.42 2.87
N MET A 31 23.56 -5.64 2.16
CA MET A 31 23.00 -4.68 1.18
C MET A 31 22.51 -3.40 1.87
N VAL A 32 21.82 -3.52 3.01
CA VAL A 32 21.23 -2.39 3.75
C VAL A 32 22.25 -1.73 4.67
N GLY A 33 23.21 -2.51 5.22
CA GLY A 33 24.24 -2.03 6.14
C GLY A 33 23.82 -2.01 7.60
N ARG A 34 22.66 -2.58 7.92
CA ARG A 34 22.16 -2.85 9.27
C ARG A 34 21.36 -4.15 9.26
N GLU A 35 21.11 -4.71 10.41
CA GLU A 35 20.25 -5.88 10.53
C GLU A 35 18.84 -5.57 9.96
N VAL A 36 18.35 -6.47 9.13
CA VAL A 36 17.02 -6.37 8.51
C VAL A 36 16.09 -7.38 9.17
N VAL A 37 14.92 -6.90 9.56
CA VAL A 37 13.88 -7.73 10.15
C VAL A 37 12.92 -8.14 9.04
N PHE A 38 13.05 -9.38 8.55
CA PHE A 38 12.14 -9.94 7.53
C PHE A 38 10.73 -10.20 8.06
N ASN A 39 10.62 -10.61 9.34
CA ASN A 39 9.34 -10.83 10.01
C ASN A 39 9.12 -9.69 11.01
N VAL A 40 8.32 -8.71 10.64
CA VAL A 40 7.94 -7.64 11.55
C VAL A 40 7.00 -8.22 12.61
N ALA A 41 7.36 -8.04 13.89
CA ALA A 41 6.53 -8.50 14.99
C ALA A 41 5.14 -7.85 14.88
N ARG A 42 4.13 -8.68 14.61
CA ARG A 42 2.74 -8.27 14.48
C ARG A 42 2.02 -8.53 15.79
N ARG A 43 1.37 -7.51 16.33
CA ARG A 43 0.44 -7.68 17.45
C ARG A 43 -0.85 -8.31 16.94
N GLU A 44 -1.53 -9.08 17.78
CA GLU A 44 -2.85 -9.57 17.47
C GLU A 44 -3.80 -8.38 17.26
N SER A 45 -4.47 -8.35 16.13
CA SER A 45 -5.45 -7.32 15.81
C SER A 45 -6.78 -7.64 16.50
N LYS A 46 -7.45 -6.60 16.98
CA LYS A 46 -8.86 -6.67 17.41
C LYS A 46 -9.68 -5.80 16.48
N PRO A 47 -10.14 -6.34 15.34
CA PRO A 47 -10.86 -5.56 14.34
C PRO A 47 -12.12 -4.91 14.94
N GLY A 48 -12.26 -3.61 14.70
CA GLY A 48 -13.40 -2.84 15.14
C GLY A 48 -14.58 -2.90 14.17
N LYS A 49 -15.28 -1.75 14.01
CA LYS A 49 -16.43 -1.62 13.10
C LYS A 49 -15.99 -1.66 11.64
N PRO A 50 -16.88 -2.07 10.70
CA PRO A 50 -16.63 -1.93 9.28
C PRO A 50 -16.32 -0.46 8.92
N VAL A 51 -15.22 -0.25 8.17
CA VAL A 51 -14.82 1.06 7.63
C VAL A 51 -15.01 1.08 6.12
N LEU A 52 -14.59 0.04 5.41
CA LEU A 52 -14.87 -0.15 4.00
C LEU A 52 -15.81 -1.33 3.82
N GLU A 53 -16.90 -1.12 3.09
CA GLU A 53 -17.82 -2.16 2.65
C GLU A 53 -18.04 -2.01 1.15
N VAL A 54 -17.65 -3.02 0.42
CA VAL A 54 -17.86 -3.14 -1.03
C VAL A 54 -18.93 -4.19 -1.24
N ASN A 55 -19.99 -3.83 -1.98
CA ASN A 55 -21.15 -4.68 -2.19
C ASN A 55 -21.45 -4.83 -3.68
N ASP A 56 -21.32 -6.04 -4.19
CA ASP A 56 -21.64 -6.44 -5.56
C ASP A 56 -21.02 -5.52 -6.63
N LEU A 57 -19.76 -5.12 -6.40
CA LEU A 57 -19.06 -4.12 -7.20
C LEU A 57 -18.65 -4.68 -8.55
N THR A 58 -19.02 -3.97 -9.62
CA THR A 58 -18.53 -4.23 -10.98
C THR A 58 -17.79 -2.99 -11.49
N VAL A 59 -16.57 -3.20 -12.00
CA VAL A 59 -15.71 -2.14 -12.54
C VAL A 59 -15.18 -2.56 -13.90
N LEU A 60 -15.24 -1.64 -14.87
CA LEU A 60 -14.73 -1.88 -16.20
C LEU A 60 -13.27 -1.42 -16.34
N ASP A 61 -12.51 -2.15 -17.14
CA ASP A 61 -11.14 -1.74 -17.56
C ASP A 61 -11.22 -0.64 -18.65
N ASP A 62 -10.06 -0.21 -19.14
CA ASP A 62 -9.96 0.82 -20.19
C ASP A 62 -10.52 0.35 -21.55
N ARG A 63 -10.66 -0.96 -21.75
CA ARG A 63 -11.28 -1.60 -22.93
C ARG A 63 -12.78 -1.83 -22.75
N ARG A 64 -13.35 -1.37 -21.61
CA ARG A 64 -14.75 -1.59 -21.21
C ARG A 64 -15.11 -3.06 -20.95
N LEU A 65 -14.15 -3.89 -20.59
CA LEU A 65 -14.39 -5.25 -20.12
C LEU A 65 -14.47 -5.27 -18.59
N GLU A 66 -15.24 -6.20 -18.03
CA GLU A 66 -15.36 -6.36 -16.59
C GLU A 66 -14.01 -6.82 -15.99
N ALA A 67 -13.32 -5.91 -15.31
CA ALA A 67 -12.12 -6.22 -14.56
C ALA A 67 -12.44 -6.67 -13.13
N VAL A 68 -13.49 -6.08 -12.53
CA VAL A 68 -14.09 -6.52 -11.26
C VAL A 68 -15.54 -6.87 -11.56
N SER A 69 -16.03 -8.03 -11.08
CA SER A 69 -17.33 -8.59 -11.43
C SER A 69 -18.07 -9.09 -10.20
N GLY A 70 -19.03 -8.29 -9.68
CA GLY A 70 -19.86 -8.66 -8.54
C GLY A 70 -19.06 -8.90 -7.25
N LEU A 71 -18.00 -8.12 -7.02
CA LEU A 71 -17.09 -8.31 -5.88
C LEU A 71 -17.67 -7.71 -4.60
N SER A 72 -17.66 -8.49 -3.52
CA SER A 72 -18.04 -8.03 -2.18
C SER A 72 -16.93 -8.29 -1.19
N MET A 73 -16.61 -7.31 -0.33
CA MET A 73 -15.59 -7.42 0.71
C MET A 73 -15.78 -6.36 1.80
N THR A 74 -15.19 -6.59 2.97
CA THR A 74 -15.25 -5.66 4.09
C THR A 74 -13.87 -5.52 4.74
N VAL A 75 -13.45 -4.27 5.03
CA VAL A 75 -12.26 -3.96 5.84
C VAL A 75 -12.69 -3.25 7.10
N ARG A 76 -12.18 -3.67 8.24
CA ARG A 76 -12.56 -3.17 9.58
C ARG A 76 -11.53 -2.19 10.13
N GLU A 77 -11.95 -1.37 11.07
CA GLU A 77 -11.06 -0.52 11.85
C GLU A 77 -9.97 -1.37 12.53
N GLY A 78 -8.71 -0.92 12.44
CA GLY A 78 -7.57 -1.63 13.02
C GLY A 78 -7.26 -2.96 12.36
N GLU A 79 -7.62 -3.14 11.09
CA GLU A 79 -7.39 -4.34 10.31
C GLU A 79 -6.58 -4.04 9.05
N ILE A 80 -5.69 -4.96 8.70
CA ILE A 80 -5.10 -5.03 7.35
C ILE A 80 -5.72 -6.23 6.62
N LEU A 81 -6.58 -5.94 5.65
CA LEU A 81 -7.06 -6.95 4.70
C LEU A 81 -6.11 -6.97 3.49
N GLY A 82 -5.42 -8.10 3.30
CA GLY A 82 -4.62 -8.35 2.11
C GLY A 82 -5.48 -8.79 0.93
N VAL A 83 -5.18 -8.31 -0.27
CA VAL A 83 -5.75 -8.85 -1.52
C VAL A 83 -4.62 -9.46 -2.34
N ALA A 84 -4.62 -10.79 -2.41
CA ALA A 84 -3.72 -11.59 -3.22
C ALA A 84 -4.31 -11.82 -4.62
N GLY A 85 -3.47 -11.84 -5.65
CA GLY A 85 -3.89 -12.19 -7.00
C GLY A 85 -2.76 -12.00 -8.00
N VAL A 86 -2.82 -12.68 -9.13
CA VAL A 86 -1.91 -12.45 -10.26
C VAL A 86 -2.28 -11.12 -10.91
N ASP A 87 -1.29 -10.37 -11.39
CA ASP A 87 -1.51 -9.10 -12.11
C ASP A 87 -2.59 -9.26 -13.20
N GLY A 88 -3.46 -8.25 -13.33
CA GLY A 88 -4.54 -8.26 -14.32
C GLY A 88 -5.84 -8.94 -13.88
N ASN A 89 -5.98 -9.34 -12.63
CA ASN A 89 -7.23 -9.91 -12.09
C ASN A 89 -8.19 -8.86 -11.49
N GLY A 90 -7.99 -7.56 -11.74
CA GLY A 90 -8.89 -6.49 -11.30
C GLY A 90 -8.41 -5.74 -10.06
N GLN A 91 -7.21 -6.00 -9.55
CA GLN A 91 -6.69 -5.36 -8.34
C GLN A 91 -6.54 -3.84 -8.49
N ALA A 92 -6.02 -3.38 -9.63
CA ALA A 92 -5.82 -1.97 -9.92
C ALA A 92 -7.18 -1.25 -10.02
N GLU A 93 -8.11 -1.82 -10.78
CA GLU A 93 -9.45 -1.28 -10.98
C GLU A 93 -10.25 -1.24 -9.66
N LEU A 94 -10.07 -2.24 -8.79
CA LEU A 94 -10.65 -2.24 -7.43
C LEU A 94 -10.11 -1.08 -6.60
N ALA A 95 -8.79 -0.90 -6.56
CA ALA A 95 -8.14 0.20 -5.83
C ALA A 95 -8.60 1.57 -6.36
N GLU A 96 -8.62 1.74 -7.68
CA GLU A 96 -9.06 2.96 -8.35
C GLU A 96 -10.54 3.27 -8.08
N ALA A 97 -11.42 2.26 -8.10
CA ALA A 97 -12.84 2.44 -7.80
C ALA A 97 -13.06 2.86 -6.35
N ILE A 98 -12.38 2.22 -5.38
CA ILE A 98 -12.48 2.58 -3.96
C ILE A 98 -11.97 4.00 -3.71
N THR A 99 -10.92 4.43 -4.40
CA THR A 99 -10.34 5.77 -4.24
C THR A 99 -11.03 6.84 -5.09
N GLY A 100 -11.90 6.43 -6.02
CA GLY A 100 -12.69 7.32 -6.89
C GLY A 100 -11.97 7.76 -8.17
N LEU A 101 -10.82 7.15 -8.47
CA LEU A 101 -10.09 7.37 -9.72
C LEU A 101 -10.79 6.70 -10.93
N ARG A 102 -11.61 5.69 -10.66
CA ARG A 102 -12.41 4.96 -11.65
C ARG A 102 -13.85 4.86 -11.17
N SER A 103 -14.80 5.00 -12.09
CA SER A 103 -16.22 4.85 -11.77
C SER A 103 -16.62 3.38 -11.71
N ALA A 104 -17.48 3.03 -10.76
CA ALA A 104 -18.14 1.73 -10.74
C ALA A 104 -19.18 1.66 -11.86
N ALA A 105 -19.30 0.50 -12.51
CA ALA A 105 -20.38 0.21 -13.46
C ALA A 105 -21.67 -0.19 -12.74
N SER A 106 -21.54 -0.94 -11.62
CA SER A 106 -22.64 -1.30 -10.72
C SER A 106 -22.12 -1.60 -9.32
N GLY A 107 -23.01 -1.83 -8.36
CA GLY A 107 -22.67 -2.10 -6.98
C GLY A 107 -22.49 -0.84 -6.15
N ARG A 108 -22.02 -0.99 -4.93
CA ARG A 108 -21.86 0.11 -3.97
C ARG A 108 -20.55 0.02 -3.19
N ILE A 109 -19.99 1.18 -2.88
CA ILE A 109 -18.83 1.34 -2.01
C ILE A 109 -19.24 2.25 -0.86
N ASN A 110 -19.22 1.72 0.36
CA ASN A 110 -19.48 2.48 1.58
C ASN A 110 -18.20 2.66 2.36
N VAL A 111 -17.95 3.87 2.87
CA VAL A 111 -16.83 4.16 3.76
C VAL A 111 -17.37 4.82 5.03
N SER A 112 -17.14 4.17 6.17
CA SER A 112 -17.66 4.60 7.49
C SER A 112 -19.18 4.84 7.47
N GLY A 113 -19.93 3.95 6.80
CA GLY A 113 -21.40 4.02 6.69
C GLY A 113 -21.93 5.00 5.63
N MET A 114 -21.07 5.68 4.88
CA MET A 114 -21.47 6.61 3.83
C MET A 114 -21.24 5.99 2.44
N ASP A 115 -22.26 6.01 1.58
CA ASP A 115 -22.11 5.63 0.17
C ASP A 115 -21.23 6.65 -0.56
N VAL A 116 -20.10 6.16 -1.06
CA VAL A 116 -19.09 6.98 -1.77
C VAL A 116 -19.02 6.70 -3.26
N THR A 117 -19.86 5.82 -3.78
CA THR A 117 -19.80 5.31 -5.16
C THR A 117 -19.72 6.43 -6.19
N GLY A 118 -20.55 7.48 -6.06
CA GLY A 118 -20.55 8.65 -6.94
C GLY A 118 -19.74 9.85 -6.44
N ILE A 119 -19.00 9.73 -5.33
CA ILE A 119 -18.27 10.86 -4.72
C ILE A 119 -16.90 11.03 -5.38
N SER A 120 -16.55 12.27 -5.71
CA SER A 120 -15.27 12.62 -6.35
C SER A 120 -14.06 12.32 -5.46
N VAL A 121 -12.90 12.06 -6.08
CA VAL A 121 -11.61 11.82 -5.40
C VAL A 121 -11.30 12.89 -4.34
N ALA A 122 -11.49 14.17 -4.69
CA ALA A 122 -11.18 15.27 -3.79
C ALA A 122 -12.01 15.23 -2.50
N ARG A 123 -13.30 14.88 -2.59
CA ARG A 123 -14.17 14.73 -1.42
C ARG A 123 -13.83 13.47 -0.63
N ARG A 124 -13.54 12.34 -1.29
CA ARG A 124 -13.10 11.11 -0.63
C ARG A 124 -11.83 11.35 0.20
N LYS A 125 -10.87 12.07 -0.36
CA LYS A 125 -9.62 12.42 0.34
C LYS A 125 -9.84 13.36 1.52
N ARG A 126 -10.53 14.48 1.30
CA ARG A 126 -10.67 15.54 2.29
C ARG A 126 -11.69 15.20 3.38
N ASP A 127 -12.89 14.80 2.97
CA ASP A 127 -14.03 14.69 3.89
C ASP A 127 -14.09 13.32 4.57
N LEU A 128 -13.68 12.25 3.85
CA LEU A 128 -13.71 10.87 4.32
C LEU A 128 -12.35 10.33 4.74
N LYS A 129 -11.30 11.10 4.54
CA LYS A 129 -9.92 10.74 4.90
C LYS A 129 -9.49 9.39 4.31
N ILE A 130 -9.80 9.16 3.03
CA ILE A 130 -9.30 8.00 2.30
C ILE A 130 -7.90 8.32 1.80
N GLY A 131 -6.89 7.56 2.24
CA GLY A 131 -5.52 7.61 1.74
C GLY A 131 -5.31 6.62 0.62
N PHE A 132 -4.41 6.94 -0.31
CA PHE A 132 -4.06 6.06 -1.41
C PHE A 132 -2.56 6.05 -1.70
N VAL A 133 -1.95 4.88 -1.57
CA VAL A 133 -0.57 4.61 -2.01
C VAL A 133 -0.66 3.77 -3.28
N PRO A 134 -0.48 4.36 -4.48
CA PRO A 134 -0.63 3.66 -5.74
C PRO A 134 0.58 2.78 -6.08
N GLU A 135 0.37 1.79 -6.95
CA GLU A 135 1.45 1.00 -7.56
C GLU A 135 2.37 1.89 -8.41
N ASP A 136 1.78 2.63 -9.35
CA ASP A 136 2.53 3.59 -10.17
C ASP A 136 2.60 4.95 -9.47
N ARG A 137 3.64 5.12 -8.67
CA ARG A 137 3.90 6.39 -7.97
C ARG A 137 4.23 7.54 -8.91
N HIS A 138 4.79 7.27 -10.08
CA HIS A 138 5.20 8.29 -11.03
C HIS A 138 4.01 8.87 -11.79
N ARG A 139 3.02 8.05 -12.10
CA ARG A 139 1.82 8.47 -12.84
C ARG A 139 0.73 9.02 -11.93
N VAL A 140 0.57 8.46 -10.74
CA VAL A 140 -0.58 8.73 -9.85
C VAL A 140 -0.16 9.32 -8.50
N GLY A 141 1.02 8.96 -8.02
CA GLY A 141 1.46 9.28 -6.66
C GLY A 141 2.20 10.62 -6.54
N LEU A 142 2.90 11.08 -7.56
CA LEU A 142 3.79 12.25 -7.54
C LEU A 142 3.56 13.14 -8.74
N ASP A 143 3.84 14.41 -8.56
CA ASP A 143 4.11 15.36 -9.65
C ASP A 143 5.63 15.40 -9.85
N LEU A 144 6.10 14.85 -10.98
CA LEU A 144 7.53 14.70 -11.27
C LEU A 144 8.20 16.03 -11.63
N ASP A 145 7.42 17.02 -12.06
CA ASP A 145 7.91 18.37 -12.39
C ASP A 145 7.96 19.27 -11.14
N ALA A 146 7.32 18.84 -10.04
CA ALA A 146 7.28 19.58 -8.79
C ALA A 146 8.42 19.15 -7.84
N THR A 147 8.80 20.08 -6.94
CA THR A 147 9.78 19.79 -5.87
C THR A 147 9.27 18.75 -4.89
N LEU A 148 10.18 18.16 -4.11
CA LEU A 148 9.83 17.26 -3.01
C LEU A 148 8.90 17.96 -2.00
N SER A 149 9.15 19.22 -1.70
CA SER A 149 8.34 20.03 -0.80
C SER A 149 6.89 20.13 -1.28
N ILE A 150 6.66 20.45 -2.54
CA ILE A 150 5.31 20.47 -3.13
C ILE A 150 4.68 19.08 -3.10
N ASN A 151 5.43 18.04 -3.46
CA ASN A 151 4.95 16.67 -3.41
C ASN A 151 4.54 16.24 -2.00
N SER A 152 5.19 16.74 -0.94
CA SER A 152 4.84 16.43 0.45
C SER A 152 3.45 16.93 0.86
N VAL A 153 2.96 18.00 0.24
CA VAL A 153 1.70 18.66 0.58
C VAL A 153 0.60 18.52 -0.48
N LEU A 154 0.79 17.72 -1.54
CA LEU A 154 -0.22 17.56 -2.62
C LEU A 154 -1.62 17.20 -2.12
N ARG A 155 -1.71 16.56 -0.95
CA ARG A 155 -2.98 16.20 -0.32
C ARG A 155 -3.63 17.36 0.42
N SER A 156 -2.83 18.24 1.03
CA SER A 156 -3.23 19.24 2.03
C SER A 156 -2.87 20.69 1.66
N PHE A 157 -2.35 20.94 0.45
CA PHE A 157 -1.86 22.28 0.06
C PHE A 157 -2.90 23.40 0.19
N LYS A 158 -4.22 23.09 0.18
CA LYS A 158 -5.30 24.04 0.39
C LYS A 158 -5.61 24.31 1.86
N GLU A 159 -5.06 23.50 2.75
CA GLU A 159 -5.35 23.54 4.18
C GLU A 159 -4.32 24.42 4.92
N ARG A 160 -4.70 24.90 6.10
CA ARG A 160 -3.72 25.50 7.02
C ARG A 160 -2.84 24.38 7.60
N PRO A 161 -1.56 24.63 7.82
CA PRO A 161 -0.84 25.92 7.71
C PRO A 161 -0.29 26.22 6.31
N PHE A 162 -0.42 25.33 5.31
CA PHE A 162 0.24 25.40 3.99
C PHE A 162 -0.34 26.49 3.08
N SER A 163 -1.60 26.87 3.31
CA SER A 163 -2.25 27.91 2.51
C SER A 163 -3.06 28.87 3.38
N ARG A 164 -2.99 30.16 3.04
CA ARG A 164 -3.82 31.20 3.64
C ARG A 164 -4.44 32.07 2.54
N ARG A 165 -5.75 32.13 2.48
CA ARG A 165 -6.53 32.89 1.47
C ARG A 165 -6.15 32.56 0.02
N GLY A 166 -5.78 31.30 -0.25
CA GLY A 166 -5.39 30.84 -1.59
C GLY A 166 -3.91 31.01 -1.94
N TRP A 167 -3.12 31.62 -1.08
CA TRP A 167 -1.67 31.77 -1.24
C TRP A 167 -0.93 30.69 -0.48
N LEU A 168 0.02 30.03 -1.14
CA LEU A 168 0.87 29.02 -0.52
C LEU A 168 1.97 29.68 0.32
N ASP A 169 2.23 29.13 1.50
CA ASP A 169 3.36 29.50 2.35
C ASP A 169 4.50 28.50 2.13
N PHE A 170 5.40 28.84 1.23
CA PHE A 170 6.51 27.96 0.86
C PHE A 170 7.48 27.70 2.01
N GLN A 171 7.66 28.64 2.95
CA GLN A 171 8.52 28.40 4.11
C GLN A 171 7.96 27.31 5.02
N VAL A 172 6.65 27.34 5.25
CA VAL A 172 5.96 26.31 6.01
C VAL A 172 5.98 24.97 5.29
N ILE A 173 5.82 24.97 3.95
CA ILE A 173 5.85 23.76 3.12
C ILE A 173 7.26 23.14 3.14
N ASP A 174 8.31 23.93 2.99
CA ASP A 174 9.69 23.43 3.02
C ASP A 174 10.06 22.84 4.38
N LYS A 175 9.71 23.52 5.47
CA LYS A 175 9.91 23.01 6.82
C LYS A 175 9.17 21.69 7.05
N HIS A 176 7.92 21.58 6.59
CA HIS A 176 7.15 20.34 6.66
C HIS A 176 7.81 19.21 5.89
N ALA A 177 8.33 19.49 4.69
CA ALA A 177 9.04 18.49 3.90
C ALA A 177 10.33 18.02 4.59
N GLU A 178 11.10 18.92 5.21
CA GLU A 178 12.28 18.58 5.99
C GLU A 178 11.93 17.67 7.19
N GLU A 179 10.86 18.00 7.91
CA GLU A 179 10.36 17.18 9.02
C GLU A 179 9.93 15.78 8.54
N LEU A 180 9.24 15.70 7.40
CA LEU A 180 8.80 14.45 6.79
C LEU A 180 9.99 13.62 6.33
N VAL A 181 10.97 14.23 5.66
CA VAL A 181 12.24 13.60 5.26
C VAL A 181 12.98 13.02 6.47
N SER A 182 13.05 13.80 7.56
CA SER A 182 13.71 13.37 8.79
C SER A 182 12.98 12.21 9.47
N ARG A 183 11.64 12.32 9.61
CA ARG A 183 10.78 11.33 10.30
C ARG A 183 10.77 9.99 9.60
N TYR A 184 10.76 9.99 8.28
CA TYR A 184 10.68 8.78 7.47
C TYR A 184 12.03 8.31 6.92
N ASP A 185 13.15 8.91 7.41
CA ASP A 185 14.52 8.61 6.98
C ASP A 185 14.63 8.52 5.44
N VAL A 186 14.20 9.58 4.78
CA VAL A 186 14.12 9.66 3.31
C VAL A 186 15.51 9.89 2.72
N ARG A 187 16.55 9.23 3.27
CA ARG A 187 17.91 9.33 2.77
C ARG A 187 18.18 8.18 1.81
N MET A 188 18.36 8.48 0.53
CA MET A 188 18.68 7.54 -0.55
C MET A 188 17.49 6.75 -1.16
N ARG A 189 17.72 5.56 -1.75
CA ARG A 189 16.77 4.81 -2.57
C ARG A 189 15.39 4.64 -1.91
N GLY A 190 14.33 4.79 -2.71
CA GLY A 190 12.94 4.70 -2.19
C GLY A 190 12.37 6.02 -1.65
N VAL A 191 13.07 7.15 -1.80
CA VAL A 191 12.65 8.50 -1.40
C VAL A 191 11.22 8.79 -1.81
N GLN A 192 10.89 8.55 -3.08
CA GLN A 192 9.58 8.82 -3.64
C GLN A 192 8.46 8.04 -2.96
N GLN A 193 8.67 6.72 -2.72
CA GLN A 193 7.68 5.88 -2.06
C GLN A 193 7.47 6.29 -0.60
N LYS A 194 8.55 6.58 0.11
CA LYS A 194 8.48 7.03 1.51
C LYS A 194 7.73 8.35 1.65
N ILE A 195 7.91 9.29 0.71
CA ILE A 195 7.15 10.55 0.67
C ILE A 195 5.67 10.30 0.40
N VAL A 196 5.33 9.44 -0.57
CA VAL A 196 3.93 9.10 -0.86
C VAL A 196 3.28 8.45 0.37
N VAL A 197 3.92 7.44 0.96
CA VAL A 197 3.44 6.76 2.17
C VAL A 197 3.32 7.74 3.33
N GLY A 198 4.34 8.54 3.60
CA GLY A 198 4.35 9.52 4.69
C GLY A 198 3.23 10.54 4.56
N ARG A 199 3.08 11.15 3.38
CA ARG A 199 2.02 12.12 3.09
C ARG A 199 0.61 11.54 3.27
N GLU A 200 0.39 10.32 2.78
CA GLU A 200 -0.94 9.68 2.89
C GLU A 200 -1.29 9.32 4.34
N ILE A 201 -0.30 9.04 5.16
CA ILE A 201 -0.47 8.69 6.58
C ILE A 201 -0.64 9.93 7.47
N GLU A 202 0.11 11.01 7.21
CA GLU A 202 0.01 12.24 8.01
C GLU A 202 -1.38 12.88 7.96
N GLY A 203 -2.13 12.65 6.89
CA GLY A 203 -3.53 13.02 6.80
C GLY A 203 -4.46 12.34 7.82
N GLY A 204 -3.97 11.40 8.62
CA GLY A 204 -4.75 10.62 9.58
C GLY A 204 -5.88 9.85 8.89
N PRO A 205 -5.58 8.97 7.91
CA PRO A 205 -6.60 8.29 7.14
C PRO A 205 -7.42 7.34 8.00
N LYS A 206 -8.75 7.31 7.76
CA LYS A 206 -9.63 6.27 8.30
C LYS A 206 -9.53 4.98 7.50
N LEU A 207 -9.37 5.12 6.20
CA LEU A 207 -9.11 4.05 5.24
C LEU A 207 -7.85 4.37 4.46
N LEU A 208 -6.93 3.42 4.40
CA LEU A 208 -5.72 3.50 3.57
C LEU A 208 -5.74 2.36 2.55
N VAL A 209 -5.81 2.70 1.28
CA VAL A 209 -5.66 1.76 0.17
C VAL A 209 -4.21 1.77 -0.27
N VAL A 210 -3.58 0.61 -0.29
CA VAL A 210 -2.16 0.43 -0.61
C VAL A 210 -2.05 -0.61 -1.71
N SER A 211 -1.58 -0.21 -2.88
CA SER A 211 -1.43 -1.10 -4.03
C SER A 211 0.04 -1.23 -4.39
N GLN A 212 0.58 -2.47 -4.32
CA GLN A 212 1.94 -2.83 -4.75
C GLN A 212 3.03 -1.87 -4.24
N ALA A 213 2.89 -1.36 -3.00
CA ALA A 213 3.70 -0.27 -2.48
C ALA A 213 5.18 -0.61 -2.30
N THR A 214 5.52 -1.88 -2.31
CA THR A 214 6.88 -2.42 -2.10
C THR A 214 7.58 -2.81 -3.39
N LYS A 215 6.85 -2.85 -4.50
CA LYS A 215 7.37 -3.26 -5.80
C LYS A 215 8.56 -2.40 -6.25
N GLY A 216 9.69 -3.06 -6.50
CA GLY A 216 10.94 -2.40 -6.92
C GLY A 216 11.67 -1.63 -5.82
N LEU A 217 11.32 -1.84 -4.56
CA LEU A 217 12.03 -1.28 -3.41
C LEU A 217 13.13 -2.23 -2.93
N ASP A 218 14.13 -1.66 -2.27
CA ASP A 218 15.09 -2.46 -1.52
C ASP A 218 14.49 -2.97 -0.20
N VAL A 219 15.13 -3.98 0.40
CA VAL A 219 14.64 -4.67 1.60
C VAL A 219 14.43 -3.71 2.77
N GLY A 220 15.29 -2.68 2.91
CA GLY A 220 15.16 -1.69 3.97
C GLY A 220 13.94 -0.78 3.79
N ALA A 221 13.61 -0.44 2.54
CA ALA A 221 12.41 0.33 2.23
C ALA A 221 11.13 -0.50 2.40
N ILE A 222 11.17 -1.80 2.05
CA ILE A 222 10.06 -2.74 2.30
C ILE A 222 9.78 -2.83 3.81
N GLU A 223 10.80 -3.09 4.63
CA GLU A 223 10.68 -3.13 6.09
C GLU A 223 10.07 -1.85 6.65
N PHE A 224 10.52 -0.69 6.15
CA PHE A 224 9.97 0.60 6.55
C PHE A 224 8.48 0.72 6.25
N VAL A 225 8.05 0.38 5.01
CA VAL A 225 6.63 0.43 4.61
C VAL A 225 5.80 -0.49 5.50
N GLN A 226 6.23 -1.74 5.69
CA GLN A 226 5.53 -2.72 6.51
C GLN A 226 5.37 -2.26 7.97
N LYS A 227 6.43 -1.79 8.61
CA LYS A 227 6.38 -1.23 9.98
C LYS A 227 5.43 -0.04 10.07
N THR A 228 5.45 0.81 9.06
CA THR A 228 4.61 2.01 9.02
C THR A 228 3.13 1.64 8.89
N LEU A 229 2.78 0.66 8.04
CA LEU A 229 1.42 0.16 7.88
C LEU A 229 0.90 -0.51 9.16
N LEU A 230 1.72 -1.36 9.80
CA LEU A 230 1.36 -1.97 11.08
C LEU A 230 1.12 -0.93 12.17
N ALA A 231 1.96 0.11 12.24
CA ALA A 231 1.77 1.20 13.20
C ALA A 231 0.47 1.99 12.93
N GLN A 232 0.05 2.14 11.67
CA GLN A 232 -1.23 2.77 11.32
C GLN A 232 -2.42 1.88 11.67
N ARG A 233 -2.34 0.57 11.38
CA ARG A 233 -3.34 -0.41 11.82
C ARG A 233 -3.55 -0.34 13.34
N ASP A 234 -2.46 -0.35 14.10
CA ASP A 234 -2.51 -0.31 15.57
C ASP A 234 -3.12 1.00 16.13
N ARG A 235 -3.19 2.05 15.31
CA ARG A 235 -3.89 3.31 15.60
C ARG A 235 -5.36 3.30 15.19
N GLY A 236 -5.85 2.19 14.65
CA GLY A 236 -7.25 2.03 14.23
C GLY A 236 -7.51 2.28 12.73
N THR A 237 -6.49 2.60 11.92
CA THR A 237 -6.69 2.75 10.47
C THR A 237 -7.08 1.42 9.84
N ALA A 238 -8.16 1.41 9.05
CA ALA A 238 -8.50 0.29 8.17
C ALA A 238 -7.58 0.31 6.95
N ILE A 239 -6.94 -0.80 6.62
CA ILE A 239 -5.98 -0.87 5.52
C ILE A 239 -6.38 -1.98 4.55
N LEU A 240 -6.56 -1.61 3.27
CA LEU A 240 -6.65 -2.53 2.16
C LEU A 240 -5.27 -2.61 1.51
N TYR A 241 -4.60 -3.75 1.64
CA TYR A 241 -3.24 -3.98 1.14
C TYR A 241 -3.26 -4.95 -0.03
N ILE A 242 -3.01 -4.45 -1.22
CA ILE A 242 -2.99 -5.23 -2.47
C ILE A 242 -1.54 -5.53 -2.83
N SER A 243 -1.19 -6.82 -2.94
CA SER A 243 0.16 -7.24 -3.34
C SER A 243 0.11 -8.56 -4.11
N THR A 244 1.03 -8.73 -5.05
CA THR A 244 1.32 -10.02 -5.71
C THR A 244 2.29 -10.88 -4.91
N GLU A 245 3.00 -10.28 -3.94
CA GLU A 245 3.99 -10.95 -3.13
C GLU A 245 3.35 -11.61 -1.91
N LEU A 246 3.20 -12.94 -1.94
CA LEU A 246 2.51 -13.70 -0.88
C LEU A 246 3.18 -13.56 0.48
N GLU A 247 4.52 -13.54 0.53
CA GLU A 247 5.26 -13.38 1.77
C GLU A 247 4.94 -12.05 2.47
N GLU A 248 4.74 -10.97 1.71
CA GLU A 248 4.35 -9.68 2.28
C GLU A 248 2.97 -9.74 2.91
N LEU A 249 2.00 -10.36 2.21
CA LEU A 249 0.65 -10.51 2.71
C LEU A 249 0.62 -11.34 4.00
N LEU A 250 1.33 -12.45 4.02
CA LEU A 250 1.43 -13.32 5.19
C LEU A 250 2.11 -12.63 6.40
N ASN A 251 3.05 -11.71 6.13
CA ASN A 251 3.80 -11.01 7.16
C ASN A 251 3.00 -9.92 7.88
N ILE A 252 2.16 -9.15 7.17
CA ILE A 252 1.53 -7.96 7.75
C ILE A 252 0.01 -7.98 7.82
N CYS A 253 -0.67 -8.82 7.01
CA CYS A 253 -2.13 -8.83 6.95
C CYS A 253 -2.74 -9.63 8.10
N ASP A 254 -3.95 -9.24 8.51
CA ASP A 254 -4.76 -9.97 9.49
C ASP A 254 -5.64 -11.01 8.81
N ARG A 255 -6.20 -10.66 7.64
CA ARG A 255 -6.94 -11.53 6.74
C ARG A 255 -6.42 -11.38 5.31
N VAL A 256 -6.59 -12.42 4.51
CA VAL A 256 -6.25 -12.42 3.08
C VAL A 256 -7.47 -12.83 2.27
N ALA A 257 -7.85 -11.99 1.31
CA ALA A 257 -8.80 -12.30 0.25
C ALA A 257 -8.02 -12.57 -1.04
N VAL A 258 -8.42 -13.56 -1.81
CA VAL A 258 -7.79 -13.90 -3.10
C VAL A 258 -8.70 -13.47 -4.23
N ILE A 259 -8.20 -12.63 -5.13
CA ILE A 259 -8.94 -12.22 -6.31
C ILE A 259 -8.52 -13.06 -7.52
N PHE A 260 -9.52 -13.57 -8.25
CA PHE A 260 -9.34 -14.29 -9.48
C PHE A 260 -10.46 -13.93 -10.47
N LYS A 261 -10.08 -13.48 -11.67
CA LYS A 261 -11.02 -13.02 -12.72
C LYS A 261 -12.07 -12.03 -12.20
N GLY A 262 -11.60 -11.04 -11.44
CA GLY A 262 -12.46 -9.95 -10.91
C GLY A 262 -13.37 -10.33 -9.74
N ARG A 263 -13.25 -11.53 -9.17
CA ARG A 263 -14.10 -12.03 -8.06
C ARG A 263 -13.24 -12.48 -6.90
N ILE A 264 -13.79 -12.44 -5.69
CA ILE A 264 -13.14 -13.08 -4.54
C ILE A 264 -13.30 -14.61 -4.66
N ALA A 265 -12.18 -15.28 -4.89
CA ALA A 265 -12.11 -16.75 -4.98
C ALA A 265 -12.09 -17.41 -3.60
N GLY A 266 -11.64 -16.69 -2.58
CA GLY A 266 -11.63 -17.15 -1.19
C GLY A 266 -11.11 -16.08 -0.26
N GLU A 267 -11.43 -16.22 1.02
CA GLU A 267 -11.00 -15.33 2.09
C GLU A 267 -10.70 -16.15 3.34
N MET A 268 -9.63 -15.82 4.05
CA MET A 268 -9.20 -16.55 5.23
C MET A 268 -8.41 -15.67 6.20
N ASN A 269 -8.37 -16.06 7.48
CA ASN A 269 -7.43 -15.46 8.43
C ASN A 269 -6.00 -15.84 8.04
N VAL A 270 -5.07 -14.92 8.27
CA VAL A 270 -3.67 -15.17 7.89
C VAL A 270 -3.07 -16.35 8.67
N SER A 271 -3.56 -16.64 9.89
CA SER A 271 -3.16 -17.81 10.66
C SER A 271 -3.48 -19.15 10.00
N GLU A 272 -4.45 -19.16 9.09
CA GLU A 272 -4.91 -20.33 8.32
C GLU A 272 -4.38 -20.32 6.87
N ALA A 273 -3.73 -19.23 6.48
CA ALA A 273 -3.27 -19.00 5.13
C ALA A 273 -1.90 -19.65 4.93
N THR A 274 -1.77 -20.45 3.87
CA THR A 274 -0.48 -20.94 3.38
C THR A 274 -0.25 -20.47 1.95
N SER A 275 1.01 -20.36 1.54
CA SER A 275 1.36 -19.97 0.17
C SER A 275 0.73 -20.91 -0.86
N GLU A 276 0.65 -22.21 -0.56
CA GLU A 276 0.05 -23.20 -1.45
C GLU A 276 -1.46 -22.99 -1.59
N ARG A 277 -2.17 -22.73 -0.48
CA ARG A 277 -3.61 -22.50 -0.49
C ARG A 277 -3.97 -21.20 -1.22
N ILE A 278 -3.24 -20.13 -0.95
CA ILE A 278 -3.42 -18.86 -1.66
C ILE A 278 -3.10 -19.06 -3.16
N GLY A 279 -1.96 -19.68 -3.48
CA GLY A 279 -1.55 -19.95 -4.86
C GLY A 279 -2.57 -20.78 -5.65
N LEU A 280 -3.19 -21.78 -5.00
CA LEU A 280 -4.26 -22.57 -5.63
C LEU A 280 -5.47 -21.69 -5.98
N LEU A 281 -5.93 -20.84 -5.06
CA LEU A 281 -7.04 -19.92 -5.30
C LEU A 281 -6.72 -18.88 -6.37
N MET A 282 -5.46 -18.39 -6.45
CA MET A 282 -4.99 -17.45 -7.45
C MET A 282 -5.05 -18.01 -8.88
N THR A 283 -5.04 -19.33 -9.02
CA THR A 283 -5.16 -20.03 -10.33
C THR A 283 -6.57 -20.52 -10.62
N GLY A 284 -7.54 -20.23 -9.74
CA GLY A 284 -8.93 -20.63 -9.88
C GLY A 284 -9.22 -22.05 -9.41
N GLY A 285 -8.30 -22.68 -8.67
CA GLY A 285 -8.55 -23.92 -7.96
C GLY A 285 -9.57 -23.72 -6.84
N ARG A 286 -10.31 -24.78 -6.50
CA ARG A 286 -11.22 -24.80 -5.34
C ARG A 286 -10.53 -25.49 -4.18
N THR A 287 -10.63 -24.94 -2.99
CA THR A 287 -10.18 -25.56 -1.72
C THR A 287 -11.23 -26.51 -1.20
#